data_db4c997b37b0ce42f823b1bb3e55a13c
#
_entry.id   db4c997b37b0ce42f823b1bb3e55a13c
#
_cell.length_a   1.000
_cell.length_b   1.000
_cell.length_c   1.000
_cell.angle_alpha   90.00
_cell.angle_beta   90.00
_cell.angle_gamma   90.00
#
_symmetry.space_group_name_H-M   'P 1'
#
loop_
_entity.id
_entity.type
_entity.pdbx_description
1 polymer ?
#
loop_
_entity_poly.entity_id
_entity_poly.type
_entity_poly.pdbx_seq_one_letter_code
_entity_poly.pdbx_strand_id
1 'polypeptide(L)'
;DSAKGNFLSFAQNVIRRRIIDYYRREGRHSGVISLSEYCSEKDEEKDLSIHESFHRYSEDEISEYRRLELEELKEELKQWNISFFDLVDSSPKHNKTRKLCREAIRFLVSKPELVSLIRQKKYLPVMEIEKNLGIPRKNIERARKYIIAAVIIKTGDYQYIKDYVDWDG
;
A
#
# COMPACT_ATOMS: atom_id res chain seq x y z
N ASP A 1 -28.90 1.07 -17.11
CA ASP A 1 -27.52 0.94 -17.61
C ASP A 1 -26.44 1.30 -16.55
N SER A 2 -26.68 0.90 -15.33
CA SER A 2 -25.77 1.03 -14.18
C SER A 2 -24.47 0.20 -14.33
N ALA A 3 -24.48 -0.81 -15.20
CA ALA A 3 -23.34 -1.69 -15.43
C ALA A 3 -22.19 -1.05 -16.25
N LYS A 4 -22.49 -0.05 -17.08
CA LYS A 4 -21.47 0.58 -17.94
C LYS A 4 -20.54 1.53 -17.18
N GLY A 5 -21.02 2.18 -16.12
CA GLY A 5 -20.20 3.04 -15.27
C GLY A 5 -19.13 2.27 -14.50
N ASN A 6 -19.45 1.09 -14.02
CA ASN A 6 -18.52 0.22 -13.30
C ASN A 6 -17.43 -0.37 -14.21
N PHE A 7 -17.76 -0.68 -15.47
CA PHE A 7 -16.78 -1.24 -16.40
C PHE A 7 -15.71 -0.22 -16.80
N LEU A 8 -16.08 1.01 -17.11
CA LEU A 8 -15.11 2.06 -17.46
C LEU A 8 -14.18 2.40 -16.29
N SER A 9 -14.73 2.50 -15.09
CA SER A 9 -13.95 2.70 -13.87
C SER A 9 -13.00 1.52 -13.61
N PHE A 10 -13.48 0.29 -13.79
CA PHE A 10 -12.65 -0.90 -13.70
C PHE A 10 -11.55 -0.91 -14.77
N ALA A 11 -11.89 -0.62 -16.03
CA ALA A 11 -10.94 -0.57 -17.12
C ALA A 11 -9.87 0.51 -16.90
N GLN A 12 -10.25 1.70 -16.43
CA GLN A 12 -9.30 2.76 -16.06
C GLN A 12 -8.32 2.29 -14.97
N ASN A 13 -8.81 1.64 -13.93
CA ASN A 13 -7.95 1.13 -12.86
C ASN A 13 -7.01 0.02 -13.35
N VAL A 14 -7.49 -0.88 -14.20
CA VAL A 14 -6.66 -1.95 -14.81
C VAL A 14 -5.58 -1.35 -15.72
N ILE A 15 -5.95 -0.39 -16.57
CA ILE A 15 -4.99 0.29 -17.46
C ILE A 15 -3.95 1.04 -16.65
N ARG A 16 -4.38 1.80 -15.63
CA ARG A 16 -3.48 2.55 -14.73
C ARG A 16 -2.49 1.62 -14.04
N ARG A 17 -2.95 0.49 -13.50
CA ARG A 17 -2.09 -0.54 -12.88
C ARG A 17 -1.10 -1.14 -13.89
N ARG A 18 -1.56 -1.45 -15.11
CA ARG A 18 -0.70 -1.97 -16.17
C ARG A 18 0.39 -0.97 -16.59
N ILE A 19 0.04 0.31 -16.65
CA ILE A 19 1.01 1.37 -16.95
C ILE A 19 2.04 1.47 -15.84
N ILE A 20 1.61 1.47 -14.57
CA ILE A 20 2.51 1.47 -13.41
C ILE A 20 3.43 0.24 -13.44
N ASP A 21 2.90 -0.95 -13.70
CA ASP A 21 3.69 -2.19 -13.81
C ASP A 21 4.67 -2.16 -14.99
N TYR A 22 4.28 -1.54 -16.10
CA TYR A 22 5.16 -1.35 -17.25
C TYR A 22 6.35 -0.48 -16.87
N TYR A 23 6.12 0.70 -16.29
CA TYR A 23 7.19 1.58 -15.84
C TYR A 23 8.07 0.95 -14.75
N ARG A 24 7.50 0.15 -13.87
CA ARG A 24 8.28 -0.62 -12.87
C ARG A 24 9.24 -1.62 -13.51
N ARG A 25 8.83 -2.26 -14.61
CA ARG A 25 9.70 -3.19 -15.35
C ARG A 25 10.78 -2.44 -16.11
N GLU A 26 10.38 -1.37 -16.82
CA GLU A 26 11.31 -0.52 -17.56
C GLU A 26 12.35 0.11 -16.63
N GLY A 27 11.94 0.66 -15.49
CA GLY A 27 12.86 1.23 -14.50
C GLY A 27 13.89 0.23 -13.96
N ARG A 28 13.53 -1.06 -13.83
CA ARG A 28 14.50 -2.11 -13.47
C ARG A 28 15.49 -2.43 -14.60
N HIS A 29 15.11 -2.20 -15.85
CA HIS A 29 15.96 -2.45 -17.01
C HIS A 29 16.72 -1.22 -17.47
N SER A 30 16.19 -0.01 -17.28
CA SER A 30 16.87 1.24 -17.64
C SER A 30 18.04 1.59 -16.72
N GLY A 31 18.07 1.03 -15.49
CA GLY A 31 19.23 1.15 -14.58
C GLY A 31 20.38 0.20 -14.88
N VAL A 32 20.24 -0.71 -15.84
CA VAL A 32 21.31 -1.61 -16.28
C VAL A 32 21.91 -1.07 -17.59
N ILE A 33 22.52 0.09 -17.54
CA ILE A 33 23.60 0.43 -18.46
C ILE A 33 24.77 -0.39 -17.99
N SER A 34 25.24 -1.30 -18.84
CA SER A 34 26.43 -2.12 -18.54
C SER A 34 27.60 -1.20 -18.21
N LEU A 35 27.99 -1.13 -16.95
CA LEU A 35 29.14 -0.37 -16.45
C LEU A 35 30.43 -0.77 -17.16
N SER A 36 30.45 -1.95 -17.83
CA SER A 36 31.62 -2.45 -18.55
C SER A 36 31.99 -1.67 -19.83
N GLU A 37 31.11 -0.83 -20.30
CA GLU A 37 31.35 -0.02 -21.52
C GLU A 37 31.94 1.36 -21.20
N TYR A 38 31.99 1.79 -19.95
CA TYR A 38 32.44 3.13 -19.53
C TYR A 38 33.65 3.13 -18.59
N CYS A 39 34.13 1.98 -18.15
CA CYS A 39 35.35 1.94 -17.32
C CYS A 39 36.61 1.93 -18.15
N SER A 40 37.07 3.10 -18.54
CA SER A 40 38.49 3.36 -18.82
C SER A 40 39.13 3.95 -17.56
N GLU A 41 40.27 3.38 -17.18
CA GLU A 41 41.03 3.41 -15.91
C GLU A 41 41.41 4.78 -15.31
N LYS A 42 40.61 5.82 -15.33
CA LYS A 42 41.09 7.15 -14.88
C LYS A 42 40.12 8.05 -14.10
N ASP A 43 39.07 7.58 -13.46
CA ASP A 43 38.21 8.57 -12.76
C ASP A 43 37.43 7.98 -11.57
N GLU A 44 38.09 7.68 -10.45
CA GLU A 44 37.42 7.32 -9.19
C GLU A 44 36.46 8.41 -8.68
N GLU A 45 36.77 9.70 -8.92
CA GLU A 45 35.86 10.82 -8.54
C GLU A 45 34.61 10.92 -9.43
N LYS A 46 34.68 10.57 -10.70
CA LYS A 46 33.52 10.54 -11.60
C LYS A 46 32.60 9.37 -11.29
N ASP A 47 33.16 8.25 -10.87
CA ASP A 47 32.40 7.05 -10.52
C ASP A 47 31.50 7.30 -9.30
N LEU A 48 32.00 8.00 -8.27
CA LEU A 48 31.23 8.40 -7.10
C LEU A 48 30.09 9.37 -7.48
N SER A 49 30.33 10.33 -8.35
CA SER A 49 29.34 11.31 -8.79
C SER A 49 28.23 10.67 -9.65
N ILE A 50 28.59 9.70 -10.48
CA ILE A 50 27.66 8.91 -11.28
C ILE A 50 26.80 8.03 -10.35
N HIS A 51 27.41 7.34 -9.38
CA HIS A 51 26.72 6.50 -8.42
C HIS A 51 25.74 7.33 -7.56
N GLU A 52 26.14 8.50 -7.11
CA GLU A 52 25.27 9.42 -6.36
C GLU A 52 24.13 9.96 -7.22
N SER A 53 24.35 10.26 -8.49
CA SER A 53 23.32 10.68 -9.42
C SER A 53 22.30 9.58 -9.70
N PHE A 54 22.74 8.33 -9.87
CA PHE A 54 21.85 7.17 -10.00
C PHE A 54 21.05 6.91 -8.74
N HIS A 55 21.67 7.07 -7.56
CA HIS A 55 20.98 6.90 -6.29
C HIS A 55 19.88 7.94 -6.11
N ARG A 56 20.17 9.22 -6.38
CA ARG A 56 19.15 10.30 -6.36
C ARG A 56 18.03 10.05 -7.36
N TYR A 57 18.36 9.65 -8.59
CA TYR A 57 17.35 9.35 -9.60
C TYR A 57 16.42 8.21 -9.16
N SER A 58 16.98 7.14 -8.59
CA SER A 58 16.19 6.02 -8.10
C SER A 58 15.31 6.40 -6.89
N GLU A 59 15.78 7.28 -6.00
CA GLU A 59 14.99 7.79 -4.88
C GLU A 59 13.83 8.67 -5.35
N ASP A 60 14.06 9.54 -6.33
CA ASP A 60 13.04 10.39 -6.93
C ASP A 60 11.97 9.56 -7.63
N GLU A 61 12.35 8.52 -8.37
CA GLU A 61 11.45 7.60 -9.02
C GLU A 61 10.59 6.82 -8.01
N ILE A 62 11.20 6.29 -6.95
CA ILE A 62 10.48 5.62 -5.86
C ILE A 62 9.52 6.59 -5.16
N SER A 63 9.93 7.84 -4.96
CA SER A 63 9.09 8.88 -4.36
C SER A 63 7.86 9.17 -5.22
N GLU A 64 8.01 9.24 -6.54
CA GLU A 64 6.89 9.42 -7.46
C GLU A 64 5.93 8.24 -7.45
N TYR A 65 6.42 7.00 -7.43
CA TYR A 65 5.56 5.82 -7.31
C TYR A 65 4.80 5.78 -5.98
N ARG A 66 5.43 6.14 -4.87
CA ARG A 66 4.76 6.28 -3.58
C ARG A 66 3.65 7.32 -3.63
N ARG A 67 3.89 8.44 -4.28
CA ARG A 67 2.89 9.50 -4.46
C ARG A 67 1.68 8.99 -5.22
N LEU A 68 1.89 8.27 -6.32
CA LEU A 68 0.82 7.69 -7.12
C LEU A 68 0.01 6.65 -6.33
N GLU A 69 0.65 5.77 -5.58
CA GLU A 69 -0.02 4.79 -4.73
C GLU A 69 -0.83 5.48 -3.61
N LEU A 70 -0.31 6.56 -3.02
CA LEU A 70 -1.04 7.33 -2.01
C LEU A 70 -2.27 8.04 -2.60
N GLU A 71 -2.19 8.56 -3.82
CA GLU A 71 -3.34 9.14 -4.51
C GLU A 71 -4.40 8.06 -4.80
N GLU A 72 -3.99 6.88 -5.27
CA GLU A 72 -4.89 5.75 -5.49
C GLU A 72 -5.56 5.30 -4.19
N LEU A 73 -4.77 5.12 -3.12
CA LEU A 73 -5.29 4.77 -1.80
C LEU A 73 -6.28 5.81 -1.30
N LYS A 74 -6.00 7.09 -1.48
CA LYS A 74 -6.91 8.18 -1.10
C LYS A 74 -8.26 8.05 -1.79
N GLU A 75 -8.27 7.77 -3.09
CA GLU A 75 -9.52 7.58 -3.84
C GLU A 75 -10.25 6.29 -3.41
N GLU A 76 -9.53 5.21 -3.13
CA GLU A 76 -10.14 3.99 -2.59
C GLU A 76 -10.75 4.23 -1.21
N LEU A 77 -10.05 4.90 -0.30
CA LEU A 77 -10.53 5.22 1.05
C LEU A 77 -11.75 6.15 1.06
N LYS A 78 -11.90 7.04 0.08
CA LYS A 78 -13.11 7.88 -0.06
C LYS A 78 -14.38 7.05 -0.17
N GLN A 79 -14.33 5.87 -0.80
CA GLN A 79 -15.47 4.96 -0.90
C GLN A 79 -15.94 4.43 0.46
N TRP A 80 -15.11 4.59 1.50
CA TRP A 80 -15.35 4.19 2.89
C TRP A 80 -15.62 5.37 3.81
N ASN A 81 -15.70 6.60 3.25
CA ASN A 81 -15.70 7.84 4.02
C ASN A 81 -14.54 7.94 5.01
N ILE A 82 -13.36 7.49 4.58
CA ILE A 82 -12.12 7.55 5.37
C ILE A 82 -11.16 8.52 4.70
N SER A 83 -10.70 9.51 5.46
CA SER A 83 -9.62 10.42 5.08
C SER A 83 -8.30 10.01 5.76
N PHE A 84 -7.17 10.51 5.27
CA PHE A 84 -5.89 10.31 5.95
C PHE A 84 -5.85 10.91 7.37
N PHE A 85 -6.57 12.00 7.62
CA PHE A 85 -6.70 12.55 8.96
C PHE A 85 -7.42 11.59 9.91
N ASP A 86 -8.46 10.92 9.44
CA ASP A 86 -9.14 9.89 10.22
C ASP A 86 -8.21 8.73 10.60
N LEU A 87 -7.24 8.40 9.75
CA LEU A 87 -6.26 7.35 10.05
C LEU A 87 -5.31 7.77 11.17
N VAL A 88 -4.91 9.04 11.22
CA VAL A 88 -4.09 9.57 12.31
C VAL A 88 -4.81 9.44 13.64
N ASP A 89 -6.10 9.81 13.69
CA ASP A 89 -6.92 9.76 14.90
C ASP A 89 -7.23 8.33 15.35
N SER A 90 -7.48 7.43 14.40
CA SER A 90 -7.80 6.02 14.66
C SER A 90 -6.57 5.13 14.83
N SER A 91 -5.38 5.65 14.57
CA SER A 91 -4.12 4.91 14.68
C SER A 91 -3.82 4.54 16.14
N PRO A 92 -3.45 3.27 16.41
CA PRO A 92 -3.18 2.81 17.77
C PRO A 92 -1.88 3.41 18.30
N LYS A 93 -1.96 4.23 19.36
CA LYS A 93 -0.82 4.93 19.97
C LYS A 93 -0.01 4.02 20.90
N HIS A 94 -0.66 3.07 21.57
CA HIS A 94 -0.02 2.18 22.56
C HIS A 94 0.35 0.82 21.99
N ASN A 95 1.48 0.27 22.38
CA ASN A 95 1.98 -1.03 21.91
C ASN A 95 0.97 -2.18 22.10
N LYS A 96 0.26 -2.20 23.23
CA LYS A 96 -0.80 -3.20 23.49
C LYS A 96 -1.89 -3.13 22.41
N THR A 97 -2.37 -1.92 22.11
CA THR A 97 -3.41 -1.72 21.10
C THR A 97 -2.90 -2.02 19.68
N ARG A 98 -1.61 -1.68 19.40
CA ARG A 98 -0.97 -2.03 18.13
C ARG A 98 -0.96 -3.55 17.91
N LYS A 99 -0.61 -4.34 18.93
CA LYS A 99 -0.64 -5.80 18.86
C LYS A 99 -2.04 -6.33 18.55
N LEU A 100 -3.07 -5.83 19.24
CA LEU A 100 -4.46 -6.23 18.97
C LEU A 100 -4.90 -5.87 17.54
N CYS A 101 -4.58 -4.70 17.06
CA CYS A 101 -4.88 -4.31 15.67
C CYS A 101 -4.15 -5.20 14.66
N ARG A 102 -2.89 -5.52 14.91
CA ARG A 102 -2.09 -6.42 14.06
C ARG A 102 -2.72 -7.82 13.98
N GLU A 103 -3.10 -8.37 15.11
CA GLU A 103 -3.79 -9.68 15.17
C GLU A 103 -5.11 -9.65 14.40
N ALA A 104 -5.91 -8.58 14.56
CA ALA A 104 -7.15 -8.41 13.82
C ALA A 104 -6.92 -8.32 12.31
N ILE A 105 -5.92 -7.55 11.87
CA ILE A 105 -5.57 -7.39 10.45
C ILE A 105 -5.07 -8.72 9.87
N ARG A 106 -4.17 -9.43 10.56
CA ARG A 106 -3.68 -10.75 10.13
C ARG A 106 -4.82 -11.75 9.97
N PHE A 107 -5.73 -11.80 10.96
CA PHE A 107 -6.91 -12.65 10.91
C PHE A 107 -7.81 -12.34 9.70
N LEU A 108 -8.06 -11.06 9.41
CA LEU A 108 -8.89 -10.66 8.28
C LEU A 108 -8.23 -11.02 6.95
N VAL A 109 -6.93 -10.70 6.80
CA VAL A 109 -6.17 -10.96 5.58
C VAL A 109 -6.00 -12.45 5.31
N SER A 110 -5.92 -13.30 6.35
CA SER A 110 -5.85 -14.75 6.20
C SER A 110 -7.15 -15.39 5.67
N LYS A 111 -8.26 -14.64 5.65
CA LYS A 111 -9.58 -15.13 5.21
C LYS A 111 -10.10 -14.34 4.00
N PRO A 112 -9.90 -14.83 2.78
CA PRO A 112 -10.33 -14.14 1.56
C PRO A 112 -11.83 -13.81 1.54
N GLU A 113 -12.65 -14.64 2.16
CA GLU A 113 -14.10 -14.44 2.27
C GLU A 113 -14.43 -13.17 3.08
N LEU A 114 -13.71 -12.94 4.20
CA LEU A 114 -13.89 -11.74 5.00
C LEU A 114 -13.37 -10.48 4.27
N VAL A 115 -12.28 -10.59 3.54
CA VAL A 115 -11.78 -9.49 2.70
C VAL A 115 -12.80 -9.14 1.63
N SER A 116 -13.37 -10.13 0.94
CA SER A 116 -14.42 -9.93 -0.06
C SER A 116 -15.66 -9.28 0.54
N LEU A 117 -16.10 -9.75 1.71
CA LEU A 117 -17.22 -9.19 2.45
C LEU A 117 -16.98 -7.72 2.83
N ILE A 118 -15.78 -7.41 3.34
CA ILE A 118 -15.36 -6.05 3.67
C ILE A 118 -15.45 -5.16 2.41
N ARG A 119 -14.87 -5.60 1.29
CA ARG A 119 -14.86 -4.82 0.03
C ARG A 119 -16.26 -4.61 -0.55
N GLN A 120 -17.13 -5.62 -0.48
CA GLN A 120 -18.49 -5.55 -1.04
C GLN A 120 -19.44 -4.72 -0.16
N LYS A 121 -19.46 -5.01 1.14
CA LYS A 121 -20.42 -4.38 2.06
C LYS A 121 -19.93 -3.10 2.70
N LYS A 122 -18.66 -2.71 2.46
CA LYS A 122 -18.04 -1.51 3.00
C LYS A 122 -18.16 -1.41 4.53
N TYR A 123 -18.08 -2.54 5.25
CA TYR A 123 -18.09 -2.56 6.70
C TYR A 123 -17.08 -3.57 7.27
N LEU A 124 -16.64 -3.34 8.51
CA LEU A 124 -15.74 -4.23 9.24
C LEU A 124 -16.55 -5.29 10.01
N PRO A 125 -16.28 -6.60 9.86
CA PRO A 125 -16.97 -7.66 10.57
C PRO A 125 -16.50 -7.77 12.04
N VAL A 126 -16.90 -6.80 12.86
CA VAL A 126 -16.46 -6.67 14.27
C VAL A 126 -16.80 -7.89 15.11
N MET A 127 -17.99 -8.47 14.90
CA MET A 127 -18.43 -9.66 15.63
C MET A 127 -17.53 -10.87 15.36
N GLU A 128 -17.08 -11.04 14.12
CA GLU A 128 -16.17 -12.13 13.73
C GLU A 128 -14.79 -11.97 14.37
N ILE A 129 -14.30 -10.74 14.43
CA ILE A 129 -13.01 -10.42 15.09
C ILE A 129 -13.11 -10.69 16.59
N GLU A 130 -14.16 -10.18 17.24
CA GLU A 130 -14.40 -10.35 18.68
C GLU A 130 -14.51 -11.83 19.05
N LYS A 131 -15.32 -12.58 18.31
CA LYS A 131 -15.56 -14.01 18.55
C LYS A 131 -14.30 -14.87 18.39
N ASN A 132 -13.50 -14.61 17.39
CA ASN A 132 -12.33 -15.45 17.07
C ASN A 132 -11.06 -15.06 17.84
N LEU A 133 -10.90 -13.76 18.15
CA LEU A 133 -9.66 -13.24 18.77
C LEU A 133 -9.87 -12.80 20.24
N GLY A 134 -11.10 -12.74 20.71
CA GLY A 134 -11.38 -12.24 22.06
C GLY A 134 -11.05 -10.75 22.25
N ILE A 135 -10.87 -10.00 21.15
CA ILE A 135 -10.57 -8.58 21.22
C ILE A 135 -11.83 -7.80 21.57
N PRO A 136 -11.84 -6.98 22.64
CA PRO A 136 -13.03 -6.23 23.03
C PRO A 136 -13.52 -5.34 21.88
N ARG A 137 -14.83 -5.40 21.62
CA ARG A 137 -15.50 -4.62 20.58
C ARG A 137 -15.13 -3.14 20.60
N LYS A 138 -15.03 -2.53 21.77
CA LYS A 138 -14.66 -1.13 21.95
C LYS A 138 -13.29 -0.80 21.32
N ASN A 139 -12.33 -1.71 21.41
CA ASN A 139 -10.99 -1.53 20.85
C ASN A 139 -11.01 -1.63 19.33
N ILE A 140 -11.80 -2.56 18.80
CA ILE A 140 -11.95 -2.75 17.34
C ILE A 140 -12.65 -1.53 16.74
N GLU A 141 -13.74 -1.06 17.34
CA GLU A 141 -14.48 0.12 16.84
C GLU A 141 -13.64 1.39 16.89
N ARG A 142 -12.82 1.58 17.92
CA ARG A 142 -11.91 2.73 18.02
C ARG A 142 -10.86 2.75 16.90
N ALA A 143 -10.33 1.59 16.53
CA ALA A 143 -9.33 1.43 15.49
C ALA A 143 -9.92 1.04 14.12
N ARG A 144 -11.25 1.11 13.97
CA ARG A 144 -11.98 0.59 12.81
C ARG A 144 -11.43 1.12 11.48
N LYS A 145 -11.29 2.43 11.36
CA LYS A 145 -10.82 3.08 10.13
C LYS A 145 -9.39 2.64 9.81
N TYR A 146 -8.53 2.58 10.82
CA TYR A 146 -7.17 2.11 10.70
C TYR A 146 -7.09 0.63 10.25
N ILE A 147 -7.88 -0.25 10.84
CA ILE A 147 -7.93 -1.68 10.47
C ILE A 147 -8.39 -1.83 9.01
N ILE A 148 -9.43 -1.10 8.60
CA ILE A 148 -9.93 -1.13 7.22
C ILE A 148 -8.84 -0.68 6.25
N ALA A 149 -8.20 0.46 6.49
CA ALA A 149 -7.13 0.96 5.63
C ALA A 149 -5.96 -0.04 5.53
N ALA A 150 -5.55 -0.63 6.64
CA ALA A 150 -4.48 -1.62 6.65
C ALA A 150 -4.86 -2.90 5.87
N VAL A 151 -6.11 -3.36 5.96
CA VAL A 151 -6.60 -4.50 5.16
C VAL A 151 -6.60 -4.14 3.67
N ILE A 152 -7.06 -2.94 3.31
CA ILE A 152 -7.06 -2.45 1.92
C ILE A 152 -5.64 -2.44 1.35
N ILE A 153 -4.67 -1.88 2.08
CA ILE A 153 -3.28 -1.82 1.66
C ILE A 153 -2.68 -3.22 1.51
N LYS A 154 -2.89 -4.10 2.50
CA LYS A 154 -2.32 -5.46 2.47
C LYS A 154 -2.91 -6.36 1.39
N THR A 155 -4.17 -6.15 1.03
CA THR A 155 -4.88 -6.95 0.01
C THR A 155 -5.00 -6.26 -1.34
N GLY A 156 -4.55 -5.02 -1.44
CA GLY A 156 -4.46 -4.25 -2.67
C GLY A 156 -3.11 -4.41 -3.35
N ASP A 157 -2.98 -3.72 -4.47
CA ASP A 157 -1.77 -3.73 -5.29
C ASP A 157 -0.88 -2.51 -4.97
N TYR A 158 -0.57 -2.36 -3.67
CA TYR A 158 0.25 -1.28 -3.14
C TYR A 158 1.64 -1.83 -2.81
N GLN A 159 2.62 -1.59 -3.66
CA GLN A 159 3.96 -2.15 -3.52
C GLN A 159 4.88 -1.29 -2.64
N TYR A 160 4.79 0.04 -2.81
CA TYR A 160 5.69 0.98 -2.14
C TYR A 160 5.17 1.48 -0.79
N ILE A 161 3.84 1.45 -0.56
CA ILE A 161 3.27 1.84 0.74
C ILE A 161 2.95 0.64 1.63
N LYS A 162 3.04 -0.57 1.12
CA LYS A 162 2.78 -1.81 1.88
C LYS A 162 3.74 -1.97 3.06
N ASP A 163 5.01 -1.60 2.87
CA ASP A 163 6.06 -1.67 3.89
C ASP A 163 5.75 -0.79 5.11
N TYR A 164 5.02 0.32 4.94
CA TYR A 164 4.60 1.16 6.07
C TYR A 164 3.55 0.49 6.97
N VAL A 165 2.91 -0.57 6.49
CA VAL A 165 1.88 -1.35 7.20
C VAL A 165 2.43 -2.72 7.62
N ASP A 166 3.61 -3.11 7.16
CA ASP A 166 4.29 -4.31 7.58
C ASP A 166 5.07 -4.05 8.87
N TRP A 167 4.48 -4.49 9.99
CA TRP A 167 5.08 -4.38 11.33
C TRP A 167 5.83 -5.65 11.73
N ASP A 168 6.31 -6.42 10.80
CA ASP A 168 7.08 -7.64 11.04
C ASP A 168 8.58 -7.31 11.21
N GLY A 169 8.84 -6.34 12.09
CA GLY A 169 10.15 -6.05 12.64
C GLY A 169 10.21 -6.39 14.11
#